data_e29eac4e1ddcdda5fb4e0f6647d9c085
#
_entry.id   e29eac4e1ddcdda5fb4e0f6647d9c085
#
_cell.length_a   1.000
_cell.length_b   1.000
_cell.length_c   1.000
_cell.angle_alpha   90.00
_cell.angle_beta   90.00
_cell.angle_gamma   90.00
#
_symmetry.space_group_name_H-M   'P 1'
#
loop_
_entity.id
_entity.type
_entity.pdbx_description
1 polymer ?
#
loop_
_entity_poly.entity_id
_entity_poly.type
_entity_poly.pdbx_seq_one_letter_code
_entity_poly.pdbx_strand_id
1 'polypeptide(L)'
;MVFPIWPAHQERMMRQLLQALRQRPAPIVHLFRFPRVTINHAILLFGVAESEPAIQFEAYDPNIPGHPVKLIYERAARAFVLPQAHYWAGGRVSVIEVYRGGLY
;
A
#
# COMPACT_ATOMS: atom_id res chain seq x y z
N MET A 1 17.41 -13.99 -3.06
CA MET A 1 16.59 -13.09 -2.23
C MET A 1 15.89 -12.06 -3.10
N VAL A 2 14.64 -11.78 -2.82
CA VAL A 2 13.87 -10.79 -3.56
C VAL A 2 13.76 -9.53 -2.70
N PHE A 3 14.22 -8.41 -3.24
CA PHE A 3 14.08 -7.14 -2.53
C PHE A 3 12.62 -6.68 -2.57
N PRO A 4 12.13 -6.04 -1.50
CA PRO A 4 10.74 -5.56 -1.44
C PRO A 4 10.39 -4.58 -2.55
N ILE A 5 11.37 -3.93 -3.15
CA ILE A 5 11.13 -2.95 -4.21
C ILE A 5 10.93 -3.59 -5.59
N TRP A 6 11.19 -4.88 -5.74
CA TRP A 6 11.09 -5.53 -7.04
C TRP A 6 9.61 -5.75 -7.42
N PRO A 7 9.28 -5.64 -8.71
CA PRO A 7 7.88 -5.81 -9.15
C PRO A 7 7.26 -7.15 -8.74
N ALA A 8 8.03 -8.23 -8.79
CA ALA A 8 7.50 -9.53 -8.38
C ALA A 8 7.12 -9.55 -6.91
N HIS A 9 7.89 -8.89 -6.07
CA HIS A 9 7.57 -8.79 -4.66
C HIS A 9 6.33 -7.92 -4.44
N GLN A 10 6.24 -6.81 -5.15
CA GLN A 10 5.11 -5.92 -5.00
C GLN A 10 3.81 -6.55 -5.51
N GLU A 11 3.89 -7.34 -6.55
CA GLU A 11 2.72 -8.09 -7.03
C GLU A 11 2.27 -9.12 -5.99
N ARG A 12 3.21 -9.81 -5.37
CA ARG A 12 2.89 -10.74 -4.30
C ARG A 12 2.27 -10.00 -3.11
N MET A 13 2.81 -8.84 -2.80
CA MET A 13 2.26 -8.02 -1.71
C MET A 13 0.82 -7.61 -2.01
N MET A 14 0.53 -7.22 -3.25
CA MET A 14 -0.84 -6.87 -3.65
C MET A 14 -1.79 -8.03 -3.38
N ARG A 15 -1.41 -9.24 -3.78
CA ARG A 15 -2.27 -10.41 -3.56
C ARG A 15 -2.47 -10.69 -2.08
N GLN A 16 -1.41 -10.53 -1.31
CA GLN A 16 -1.46 -10.73 0.13
C GLN A 16 -2.42 -9.73 0.79
N LEU A 17 -2.40 -8.48 0.34
CA LEU A 17 -3.29 -7.46 0.88
C LEU A 17 -4.74 -7.72 0.51
N LEU A 18 -5.00 -8.17 -0.72
CA LEU A 18 -6.36 -8.55 -1.10
C LEU A 18 -6.87 -9.67 -0.22
N GLN A 19 -6.04 -10.66 0.05
CA GLN A 19 -6.41 -11.76 0.92
C GLN A 19 -6.67 -11.27 2.34
N ALA A 20 -5.82 -10.41 2.85
CA ALA A 20 -5.96 -9.90 4.21
C ALA A 20 -7.25 -9.12 4.39
N LEU A 21 -7.67 -8.37 3.37
CA LEU A 21 -8.89 -7.59 3.44
C LEU A 21 -10.16 -8.44 3.38
N ARG A 22 -10.05 -9.66 2.91
CA ARG A 22 -11.18 -10.60 2.97
C ARG A 22 -11.36 -11.20 4.35
N GLN A 23 -10.33 -11.20 5.14
CA GLN A 23 -10.36 -11.61 6.54
C GLN A 23 -10.57 -10.37 7.38
N ARG A 24 -10.61 -10.43 8.60
CA ARG A 24 -11.02 -9.35 9.37
C ARG A 24 -10.08 -8.36 9.76
N PRO A 25 -8.91 -8.56 10.29
CA PRO A 25 -8.13 -7.40 10.70
C PRO A 25 -7.68 -6.65 9.46
N ALA A 26 -7.86 -5.35 9.47
CA ALA A 26 -7.39 -4.49 8.41
C ALA A 26 -5.85 -4.48 8.44
N PRO A 27 -5.20 -4.70 7.29
CA PRO A 27 -3.75 -4.72 7.27
C PRO A 27 -3.16 -3.33 7.45
N ILE A 28 -2.05 -3.28 8.16
CA ILE A 28 -1.25 -2.06 8.27
C ILE A 28 -0.07 -2.23 7.33
N VAL A 29 0.13 -1.25 6.45
CA VAL A 29 1.22 -1.30 5.50
C VAL A 29 2.20 -0.17 5.75
N HIS A 30 3.45 -0.45 5.48
CA HIS A 30 4.52 0.53 5.55
C HIS A 30 4.85 0.95 4.12
N LEU A 31 4.81 2.24 3.88
CA LEU A 31 5.12 2.84 2.58
C LEU A 31 6.52 3.42 2.65
N PHE A 32 7.33 3.13 1.67
CA PHE A 32 8.66 3.71 1.62
C PHE A 32 9.12 3.84 0.17
N ARG A 33 10.15 4.63 -0.02
CA ARG A 33 10.76 4.81 -1.33
C ARG A 33 12.24 4.51 -1.25
N PHE A 34 12.70 3.65 -2.14
CA PHE A 34 14.08 3.20 -2.18
C PHE A 34 14.69 3.61 -3.53
N PRO A 35 15.98 3.96 -3.60
CA PRO A 35 16.96 3.90 -2.50
C PRO A 35 16.95 5.11 -1.57
N ARG A 36 16.30 6.19 -1.97
CA ARG A 36 16.18 7.36 -1.10
C ARG A 36 14.90 7.25 -0.30
N VAL A 37 15.01 7.34 0.99
CA VAL A 37 13.85 7.30 1.87
C VAL A 37 13.22 8.68 1.88
N THR A 38 12.38 8.95 0.88
CA THR A 38 11.65 10.20 0.77
C THR A 38 10.25 10.09 1.37
N ILE A 39 9.83 8.86 1.68
CA ILE A 39 8.62 8.62 2.45
C ILE A 39 8.89 7.41 3.35
N ASN A 40 8.40 7.48 4.58
CA ASN A 40 8.53 6.42 5.56
C ASN A 40 7.29 6.53 6.44
N HIS A 41 6.22 5.83 6.07
CA HIS A 41 4.92 6.11 6.62
C HIS A 41 4.07 4.85 6.66
N ALA A 42 3.20 4.76 7.65
CA ALA A 42 2.31 3.62 7.79
C ALA A 42 0.87 4.07 7.65
N ILE A 43 0.08 3.29 6.91
CA ILE A 43 -1.35 3.53 6.77
C ILE A 43 -2.09 2.22 7.00
N LEU A 44 -3.38 2.33 7.32
CA LEU A 44 -4.23 1.19 7.59
C LEU A 44 -5.22 1.04 6.44
N LEU A 45 -5.19 -0.12 5.78
CA LEU A 45 -6.09 -0.37 4.66
C LEU A 45 -7.41 -0.93 5.21
N PHE A 46 -8.54 -0.47 4.64
CA PHE A 46 -9.85 -0.96 5.10
C PHE A 46 -10.82 -1.26 3.96
N GLY A 47 -10.46 -0.98 2.72
CA GLY A 47 -11.33 -1.27 1.60
C GLY A 47 -10.57 -1.44 0.31
N VAL A 48 -11.24 -1.94 -0.71
CA VAL A 48 -10.61 -2.19 -2.00
C VAL A 48 -11.64 -2.13 -3.11
N ALA A 49 -11.23 -1.56 -4.25
CA ALA A 49 -12.00 -1.59 -5.50
C ALA A 49 -11.07 -2.07 -6.60
N GLU A 50 -11.45 -3.15 -7.27
CA GLU A 50 -10.62 -3.74 -8.32
C GLU A 50 -11.13 -3.36 -9.69
N SER A 51 -10.21 -3.10 -10.61
CA SER A 51 -10.51 -2.87 -12.01
C SER A 51 -9.42 -3.49 -12.87
N GLU A 52 -9.63 -3.49 -14.18
CA GLU A 52 -8.64 -4.03 -15.10
C GLU A 52 -7.30 -3.30 -15.03
N PRO A 53 -7.27 -1.96 -15.08
CA PRO A 53 -5.98 -1.28 -15.04
C PRO A 53 -5.38 -1.20 -13.65
N ALA A 54 -6.20 -1.20 -12.60
CA ALA A 54 -5.67 -0.89 -11.28
C ALA A 54 -6.54 -1.45 -10.16
N ILE A 55 -5.91 -1.61 -9.00
CA ILE A 55 -6.60 -1.93 -7.76
C ILE A 55 -6.43 -0.72 -6.85
N GLN A 56 -7.55 -0.18 -6.36
CA GLN A 56 -7.51 0.97 -5.46
C GLN A 56 -7.84 0.51 -4.05
N PHE A 57 -6.84 0.61 -3.16
CA PHE A 57 -7.05 0.34 -1.75
C PHE A 57 -7.46 1.63 -1.06
N GLU A 58 -8.47 1.56 -0.22
CA GLU A 58 -8.84 2.69 0.61
C GLU A 58 -8.17 2.56 1.96
N ALA A 59 -7.67 3.67 2.47
CA ALA A 59 -6.83 3.64 3.67
C ALA A 59 -7.13 4.80 4.60
N TYR A 60 -6.83 4.56 5.88
CA TYR A 60 -6.77 5.61 6.87
C TYR A 60 -5.31 6.02 7.01
N ASP A 61 -5.06 7.30 6.83
CA ASP A 61 -3.74 7.90 6.98
C ASP A 61 -3.79 8.85 8.17
N PRO A 62 -3.01 8.59 9.23
CA PRO A 62 -3.03 9.46 10.40
C PRO A 62 -2.67 10.91 10.11
N ASN A 63 -1.93 11.15 9.02
CA ASN A 63 -1.57 12.51 8.62
C ASN A 63 -2.71 13.23 7.90
N ILE A 64 -3.77 12.50 7.52
CA ILE A 64 -4.92 13.06 6.82
C ILE A 64 -6.19 12.48 7.45
N PRO A 65 -6.52 12.86 8.69
CA PRO A 65 -7.61 12.19 9.41
C PRO A 65 -9.01 12.55 8.90
N GLY A 66 -9.12 13.56 8.06
CA GLY A 66 -10.44 14.06 7.65
C GLY A 66 -11.15 13.22 6.61
N HIS A 67 -10.44 12.37 5.86
CA HIS A 67 -11.05 11.57 4.82
C HIS A 67 -10.14 10.41 4.43
N PRO A 68 -10.68 9.35 3.81
CA PRO A 68 -9.84 8.25 3.35
C PRO A 68 -8.88 8.68 2.25
N VAL A 69 -7.75 7.99 2.17
CA VAL A 69 -6.81 8.15 1.07
C VAL A 69 -6.78 6.87 0.26
N LYS A 70 -6.17 6.93 -0.92
CA LYS A 70 -6.09 5.78 -1.81
C LYS A 70 -4.66 5.36 -2.02
N LEU A 71 -4.42 4.06 -1.94
CA LEU A 71 -3.16 3.46 -2.37
C LEU A 71 -3.49 2.64 -3.61
N ILE A 72 -2.84 2.94 -4.72
CA ILE A 72 -3.21 2.36 -6.01
C ILE A 72 -2.13 1.38 -6.47
N TYR A 73 -2.57 0.18 -6.84
CA TYR A 73 -1.66 -0.78 -7.45
C TYR A 73 -1.94 -0.80 -8.95
N GLU A 74 -0.94 -0.41 -9.74
CA GLU A 74 -1.03 -0.41 -11.19
C GLU A 74 -0.61 -1.77 -11.72
N ARG A 75 -1.54 -2.49 -12.35
CA ARG A 75 -1.28 -3.88 -12.75
C ARG A 75 -0.19 -3.99 -13.80
N ALA A 76 -0.20 -3.12 -14.80
CA ALA A 76 0.79 -3.20 -15.88
C ALA A 76 2.20 -2.94 -15.37
N ALA A 77 2.36 -2.01 -14.46
CA ALA A 77 3.65 -1.65 -13.90
C ALA A 77 4.08 -2.56 -12.75
N ARG A 78 3.15 -3.31 -12.18
CA ARG A 78 3.35 -4.11 -10.98
C ARG A 78 3.94 -3.25 -9.87
N ALA A 79 3.33 -2.10 -9.64
CA ALA A 79 3.85 -1.10 -8.72
C ALA A 79 2.72 -0.38 -8.00
N PHE A 80 2.99 0.00 -6.76
CA PHE A 80 2.06 0.81 -5.99
C PHE A 80 2.36 2.28 -6.19
N VAL A 81 1.30 3.09 -6.21
CA VAL A 81 1.38 4.53 -6.32
C VAL A 81 0.57 5.15 -5.19
N LEU A 82 1.18 6.11 -4.51
CA LEU A 82 0.48 6.91 -3.52
C LEU A 82 0.28 8.30 -4.11
N PRO A 83 -0.97 8.77 -4.24
CA PRO A 83 -1.22 10.10 -4.79
C PRO A 83 -0.62 11.20 -3.93
N GLN A 84 -0.49 12.37 -4.51
CA GLN A 84 0.08 13.52 -3.84
C GLN A 84 -0.70 13.88 -2.58
N ALA A 85 0.04 14.25 -1.53
CA ALA A 85 -0.52 14.73 -0.28
C ALA A 85 0.38 15.83 0.24
N HIS A 86 -0.01 16.46 1.34
CA HIS A 86 0.79 17.60 1.85
C HIS A 86 2.21 17.19 2.28
N TYR A 87 2.43 15.91 2.57
CA TYR A 87 3.73 15.41 3.01
C TYR A 87 4.44 14.59 1.92
N TRP A 88 3.81 14.41 0.77
CA TRP A 88 4.31 13.50 -0.27
C TRP A 88 3.99 14.04 -1.65
N ALA A 89 4.98 14.10 -2.51
CA ALA A 89 4.82 14.68 -3.84
C ALA A 89 3.99 13.82 -4.81
N GLY A 90 3.70 12.59 -4.42
CA GLY A 90 3.01 11.65 -5.29
C GLY A 90 3.99 10.77 -6.05
N GLY A 91 3.56 9.57 -6.42
CA GLY A 91 4.36 8.68 -7.22
C GLY A 91 4.49 7.29 -6.62
N ARG A 92 5.41 6.52 -7.16
CA ARG A 92 5.59 5.14 -6.76
C ARG A 92 6.14 5.01 -5.37
N VAL A 93 5.59 4.04 -4.63
CA VAL A 93 6.07 3.68 -3.31
C VAL A 93 6.23 2.17 -3.27
N SER A 94 7.09 1.69 -2.39
CA SER A 94 7.19 0.28 -2.07
C SER A 94 6.36 0.00 -0.84
N VAL A 95 5.69 -1.14 -0.82
CA VAL A 95 4.70 -1.48 0.21
C VAL A 95 5.09 -2.79 0.87
N ILE A 96 5.07 -2.80 2.19
CA ILE A 96 5.26 -4.01 2.99
C ILE A 96 4.18 -4.04 4.04
N GLU A 97 3.52 -5.18 4.20
CA GLU A 97 2.58 -5.36 5.30
C GLU A 97 3.37 -5.49 6.60
N VAL A 98 3.05 -4.64 7.58
CA VAL A 98 3.78 -4.61 8.84
C VAL A 98 3.25 -5.65 9.81
N TYR A 99 1.95 -5.74 9.92
CA TYR A 99 1.31 -6.67 10.83
C TYR A 99 0.35 -7.60 10.12
N ARG A 100 0.28 -8.81 10.61
CA ARG A 100 -0.65 -9.79 10.09
C ARG A 100 -1.33 -10.50 11.21
N GLY A 101 -2.65 -10.53 11.16
CA GLY A 101 -3.42 -11.27 12.14
C GLY A 101 -3.31 -10.70 13.52
N GLY A 102 -3.59 -11.48 14.51
CA GLY A 102 -3.79 -11.04 15.86
C GLY A 102 -2.61 -11.21 16.80
N LEU A 103 -1.41 -11.22 16.29
CA LEU A 103 -0.26 -11.45 17.14
C LEU A 103 0.38 -10.18 17.67
N TYR A 104 -0.16 -9.09 17.35
CA TYR A 104 0.40 -7.80 17.80
C TYR A 104 -0.62 -7.04 18.60
#